data_3b61d4bf2cd2a561d99156b0a050b0f2
#
_entry.id   3b61d4bf2cd2a561d99156b0a050b0f2
#
_cell.length_a   1.000
_cell.length_b   1.000
_cell.length_c   1.000
_cell.angle_alpha   90.00
_cell.angle_beta   90.00
_cell.angle_gamma   90.00
#
_symmetry.space_group_name_H-M   'P 1'
#
loop_
_entity.id
_entity.type
_entity.pdbx_description
1 polymer ?
#
loop_
_entity_poly.entity_id
_entity_poly.type
_entity_poly.pdbx_seq_one_letter_code
_entity_poly.pdbx_strand_id
1 'polypeptide(L)'
;MTAPRRPPGRVVVSLCGPSGAGKSQLAKALAEHLGTATSVRVPGDYYLVPASEALEEYLRQPLQYDWALLGAVLAAPDSQIITTPNFDFARFQRRTDAGGKTFTMRHIAIIDAMYPYPWADLRIMIAAPGHLRQARVAARDTVWGTRVARRWAHLELARAHLDGLNDPYDAVLPGTDDLTHNTEAVVALLSGKGYWS
;
A
#
# COMPACT_ATOMS: atom_id res chain seq x y z
N MET A 1 14.86 -12.49 -6.85
CA MET A 1 14.94 -12.08 -5.41
C MET A 1 14.28 -13.15 -4.57
N THR A 2 14.89 -13.57 -3.47
CA THR A 2 14.29 -14.54 -2.52
C THR A 2 13.38 -13.82 -1.53
N ALA A 3 12.31 -14.51 -1.10
CA ALA A 3 11.40 -13.99 -0.07
C ALA A 3 12.16 -13.69 1.23
N PRO A 4 11.95 -12.53 1.87
CA PRO A 4 12.54 -12.26 3.18
C PRO A 4 11.98 -13.21 4.23
N ARG A 5 12.84 -13.63 5.17
CA ARG A 5 12.44 -14.53 6.26
C ARG A 5 11.56 -13.76 7.24
N ARG A 6 10.34 -14.22 7.43
CA ARG A 6 9.35 -13.66 8.38
C ARG A 6 9.25 -14.52 9.65
N PRO A 7 8.79 -13.94 10.78
CA PRO A 7 8.43 -14.73 11.95
C PRO A 7 7.40 -15.82 11.61
N PRO A 8 7.48 -17.00 12.20
CA PRO A 8 6.49 -18.06 12.00
C PRO A 8 5.07 -17.52 12.27
N GLY A 9 4.13 -17.90 11.41
CA GLY A 9 2.73 -17.52 11.52
C GLY A 9 2.39 -16.11 11.05
N ARG A 10 3.35 -15.19 10.82
CA ARG A 10 3.01 -13.86 10.33
C ARG A 10 2.33 -13.90 8.98
N VAL A 11 1.15 -13.28 8.91
CA VAL A 11 0.35 -13.13 7.69
C VAL A 11 0.59 -11.74 7.09
N VAL A 12 0.81 -11.69 5.78
CA VAL A 12 0.99 -10.44 5.02
C VAL A 12 -0.11 -10.30 3.98
N VAL A 13 -0.95 -9.29 4.18
CA VAL A 13 -1.99 -8.89 3.22
C VAL A 13 -1.48 -7.71 2.40
N SER A 14 -1.47 -7.81 1.09
CA SER A 14 -1.12 -6.71 0.19
C SER A 14 -2.37 -6.15 -0.48
N LEU A 15 -2.75 -4.94 -0.09
CA LEU A 15 -3.78 -4.15 -0.77
C LEU A 15 -3.09 -3.26 -1.79
N CYS A 16 -3.31 -3.52 -3.08
CA CYS A 16 -2.71 -2.75 -4.16
C CYS A 16 -3.76 -2.10 -5.05
N GLY A 17 -3.34 -1.26 -5.98
CA GLY A 17 -4.23 -0.55 -6.89
C GLY A 17 -3.84 0.91 -7.07
N PRO A 18 -4.44 1.61 -8.05
CA PRO A 18 -4.06 2.97 -8.39
C PRO A 18 -4.38 3.98 -7.29
N SER A 19 -3.74 5.14 -7.35
CA SER A 19 -4.05 6.25 -6.42
C SER A 19 -5.52 6.66 -6.51
N GLY A 20 -6.13 6.94 -5.36
CA GLY A 20 -7.55 7.27 -5.25
C GLY A 20 -8.51 6.07 -5.27
N ALA A 21 -8.01 4.83 -5.43
CA ALA A 21 -8.86 3.63 -5.44
C ALA A 21 -9.51 3.30 -4.09
N GLY A 22 -8.95 3.76 -2.96
CA GLY A 22 -9.53 3.49 -1.63
C GLY A 22 -8.70 2.56 -0.74
N LYS A 23 -7.53 2.09 -1.20
CA LYS A 23 -6.65 1.16 -0.47
C LYS A 23 -6.42 1.51 1.00
N SER A 24 -6.01 2.76 1.25
CA SER A 24 -5.64 3.20 2.60
C SER A 24 -6.82 3.26 3.55
N GLN A 25 -8.02 3.51 3.03
CA GLN A 25 -9.26 3.45 3.83
C GLN A 25 -9.59 2.01 4.17
N LEU A 26 -9.52 1.11 3.18
CA LEU A 26 -9.74 -0.31 3.41
C LEU A 26 -8.69 -0.91 4.36
N ALA A 27 -7.40 -0.55 4.20
CA ALA A 27 -6.34 -1.01 5.10
C ALA A 27 -6.60 -0.59 6.56
N LYS A 28 -7.10 0.63 6.76
CA LYS A 28 -7.46 1.15 8.08
C LYS A 28 -8.67 0.39 8.65
N ALA A 29 -9.76 0.29 7.89
CA ALA A 29 -10.97 -0.39 8.32
C ALA A 29 -10.72 -1.88 8.63
N LEU A 30 -9.94 -2.55 7.79
CA LEU A 30 -9.53 -3.94 8.01
C LEU A 30 -8.70 -4.10 9.29
N ALA A 31 -7.74 -3.20 9.54
CA ALA A 31 -6.94 -3.26 10.76
C ALA A 31 -7.79 -3.00 12.02
N GLU A 32 -8.78 -2.11 11.95
CA GLU A 32 -9.74 -1.87 13.03
C GLU A 32 -10.65 -3.07 13.26
N HIS A 33 -11.15 -3.69 12.18
CA HIS A 33 -12.02 -4.87 12.25
C HIS A 33 -11.30 -6.09 12.86
N LEU A 34 -10.06 -6.37 12.41
CA LEU A 34 -9.23 -7.48 12.93
C LEU A 34 -8.67 -7.21 14.34
N GLY A 35 -8.78 -5.98 14.82
CA GLY A 35 -8.28 -5.52 16.11
C GLY A 35 -6.80 -5.11 16.08
N THR A 36 -6.51 -3.97 16.69
CA THR A 36 -5.17 -3.36 16.73
C THR A 36 -4.14 -4.14 17.55
N ALA A 37 -4.57 -5.11 18.35
CA ALA A 37 -3.70 -6.05 19.04
C ALA A 37 -3.15 -7.14 18.10
N THR A 38 -3.90 -7.47 17.05
CA THR A 38 -3.60 -8.58 16.12
C THR A 38 -3.06 -8.10 14.79
N SER A 39 -3.53 -6.95 14.33
CA SER A 39 -3.21 -6.45 12.99
C SER A 39 -2.62 -5.04 12.99
N VAL A 40 -1.91 -4.71 11.92
CA VAL A 40 -1.33 -3.38 11.70
C VAL A 40 -1.34 -3.02 10.22
N ARG A 41 -1.67 -1.76 9.94
CA ARG A 41 -1.46 -1.17 8.63
C ARG A 41 0.00 -0.76 8.45
N VAL A 42 0.62 -1.22 7.36
CA VAL A 42 1.97 -0.84 6.94
C VAL A 42 1.87 0.02 5.67
N PRO A 43 2.17 1.33 5.72
CA PRO A 43 2.04 2.22 4.58
C PRO A 43 3.17 1.96 3.57
N GLY A 44 2.92 1.10 2.58
CA GLY A 44 3.92 0.58 1.64
C GLY A 44 4.56 1.65 0.77
N ASP A 45 3.82 2.69 0.37
CA ASP A 45 4.35 3.76 -0.47
C ASP A 45 5.52 4.56 0.17
N TYR A 46 5.71 4.48 1.49
CA TYR A 46 6.90 5.07 2.16
C TYR A 46 8.19 4.33 1.85
N TYR A 47 8.10 3.12 1.28
CA TYR A 47 9.24 2.29 0.87
C TYR A 47 9.57 2.42 -0.63
N LEU A 48 9.04 3.44 -1.31
CA LEU A 48 9.46 3.77 -2.66
C LEU A 48 10.96 4.09 -2.71
N VAL A 49 11.60 3.65 -3.78
CA VAL A 49 12.98 4.07 -4.10
C VAL A 49 12.93 5.53 -4.55
N PRO A 50 13.79 6.41 -4.01
CA PRO A 50 13.82 7.80 -4.42
C PRO A 50 14.15 7.97 -5.90
N ALA A 51 13.60 9.01 -6.53
CA ALA A 51 13.98 9.37 -7.88
C ALA A 51 15.47 9.77 -7.91
N SER A 52 16.25 9.12 -8.78
CA SER A 52 17.66 9.42 -9.03
C SER A 52 17.88 10.39 -10.19
N GLU A 53 16.81 10.71 -10.91
CA GLU A 53 16.77 11.53 -12.12
C GLU A 53 15.60 12.53 -12.06
N ALA A 54 15.39 13.29 -13.13
CA ALA A 54 14.23 14.17 -13.23
C ALA A 54 12.93 13.40 -12.98
N LEU A 55 12.03 13.95 -12.17
CA LEU A 55 10.80 13.28 -11.74
C LEU A 55 9.98 12.74 -12.93
N GLU A 56 9.93 13.46 -14.04
CA GLU A 56 9.20 13.02 -15.23
C GLU A 56 9.81 11.77 -15.85
N GLU A 57 11.13 11.66 -15.90
CA GLU A 57 11.83 10.48 -16.40
C GLU A 57 11.64 9.29 -15.46
N TYR A 58 11.79 9.50 -14.15
CA TYR A 58 11.52 8.49 -13.13
C TYR A 58 10.11 7.91 -13.25
N LEU A 59 9.09 8.74 -13.47
CA LEU A 59 7.69 8.31 -13.54
C LEU A 59 7.29 7.66 -14.87
N ARG A 60 8.15 7.73 -15.90
CA ARG A 60 7.99 6.92 -17.12
C ARG A 60 8.39 5.47 -16.92
N GLN A 61 9.11 5.17 -15.86
CA GLN A 61 9.49 3.83 -15.44
C GLN A 61 8.45 3.27 -14.44
N PRO A 62 8.32 1.94 -14.31
CA PRO A 62 7.56 1.36 -13.20
C PRO A 62 8.11 1.85 -11.87
N LEU A 63 7.23 2.23 -10.94
CA LEU A 63 7.64 2.60 -9.58
C LEU A 63 8.43 1.46 -8.94
N GLN A 64 9.58 1.81 -8.41
CA GLN A 64 10.42 0.84 -7.71
C GLN A 64 10.19 0.95 -6.21
N TYR A 65 10.05 -0.20 -5.57
CA TYR A 65 9.94 -0.31 -4.12
C TYR A 65 11.20 -0.96 -3.55
N ASP A 66 11.64 -0.46 -2.43
CA ASP A 66 12.68 -1.08 -1.61
C ASP A 66 12.05 -2.27 -0.85
N TRP A 67 11.75 -3.34 -1.60
CA TRP A 67 11.15 -4.55 -1.04
C TRP A 67 12.04 -5.23 -0.02
N ALA A 68 13.37 -5.02 -0.08
CA ALA A 68 14.31 -5.54 0.90
C ALA A 68 14.12 -4.84 2.26
N LEU A 69 14.01 -3.52 2.26
CA LEU A 69 13.75 -2.73 3.46
C LEU A 69 12.37 -3.04 4.05
N LEU A 70 11.33 -3.11 3.20
CA LEU A 70 10.00 -3.49 3.66
C LEU A 70 9.99 -4.93 4.20
N GLY A 71 10.70 -5.85 3.56
CA GLY A 71 10.87 -7.23 4.04
C GLY A 71 11.55 -7.30 5.40
N ALA A 72 12.56 -6.47 5.65
CA ALA A 72 13.21 -6.37 6.96
C ALA A 72 12.23 -5.89 8.05
N VAL A 73 11.36 -4.92 7.72
CA VAL A 73 10.27 -4.48 8.61
C VAL A 73 9.29 -5.60 8.90
N LEU A 74 8.88 -6.35 7.89
CA LEU A 74 7.97 -7.50 8.06
C LEU A 74 8.62 -8.67 8.82
N ALA A 75 9.94 -8.70 8.91
CA ALA A 75 10.68 -9.67 9.71
C ALA A 75 10.78 -9.29 11.20
N ALA A 76 10.43 -8.05 11.55
CA ALA A 76 10.49 -7.57 12.93
C ALA A 76 9.54 -8.35 13.84
N PRO A 77 9.92 -8.64 15.10
CA PRO A 77 9.05 -9.30 16.07
C PRO A 77 7.72 -8.55 16.28
N ASP A 78 6.68 -9.26 16.71
CA ASP A 78 5.45 -8.63 17.19
C ASP A 78 5.77 -7.70 18.36
N SER A 79 5.00 -6.63 18.49
CA SER A 79 5.17 -5.56 19.47
C SER A 79 6.40 -4.65 19.25
N GLN A 80 7.26 -4.90 18.27
CA GLN A 80 8.32 -3.97 17.92
C GLN A 80 7.75 -2.68 17.33
N ILE A 81 8.23 -1.54 17.84
CA ILE A 81 7.89 -0.23 17.27
C ILE A 81 8.77 0.02 16.04
N ILE A 82 8.14 0.32 14.93
CA ILE A 82 8.77 0.59 13.65
C ILE A 82 8.45 2.03 13.24
N THR A 83 9.45 2.73 12.71
CA THR A 83 9.24 4.01 12.02
C THR A 83 9.60 3.83 10.54
N THR A 84 8.69 4.17 9.63
CA THR A 84 8.96 4.10 8.19
C THR A 84 10.03 5.10 7.79
N PRO A 85 10.69 4.94 6.63
CA PRO A 85 11.37 6.05 5.98
C PRO A 85 10.40 7.24 5.87
N ASN A 86 10.90 8.47 5.94
CA ASN A 86 10.12 9.63 5.58
C ASN A 86 10.23 9.88 4.07
N PHE A 87 9.09 10.02 3.38
CA PHE A 87 9.05 10.16 1.94
C PHE A 87 8.25 11.39 1.49
N ASP A 88 8.88 12.27 0.71
CA ASP A 88 8.24 13.41 0.08
C ASP A 88 7.60 12.97 -1.25
N PHE A 89 6.31 12.75 -1.24
CA PHE A 89 5.55 12.34 -2.42
C PHE A 89 5.39 13.42 -3.49
N ALA A 90 5.69 14.67 -3.19
CA ALA A 90 5.68 15.74 -4.19
C ALA A 90 6.98 15.75 -5.01
N ARG A 91 8.10 15.38 -4.40
CA ARG A 91 9.43 15.36 -5.01
C ARG A 91 9.92 13.95 -5.33
N PHE A 92 9.26 12.92 -4.83
CA PHE A 92 9.70 11.51 -4.87
C PHE A 92 11.11 11.34 -4.29
N GLN A 93 11.32 11.91 -3.11
CA GLN A 93 12.61 11.88 -2.39
C GLN A 93 12.42 11.40 -0.95
N ARG A 94 13.43 10.71 -0.42
CA ARG A 94 13.51 10.47 1.02
C ARG A 94 13.89 11.74 1.73
N ARG A 95 13.27 12.01 2.88
CA ARG A 95 13.61 13.13 3.75
C ARG A 95 14.40 12.62 4.95
N THR A 96 15.40 13.39 5.35
CA THR A 96 16.27 13.07 6.49
C THR A 96 15.90 13.87 7.75
N ASP A 97 15.07 14.90 7.58
CA ASP A 97 14.79 15.94 8.58
C ASP A 97 13.61 15.64 9.51
N ALA A 98 12.82 14.61 9.22
CA ALA A 98 11.67 14.23 10.03
C ALA A 98 11.46 12.70 10.01
N GLY A 99 10.90 12.18 11.09
CA GLY A 99 10.48 10.78 11.16
C GLY A 99 9.34 10.45 10.18
N GLY A 100 9.28 9.21 9.75
CA GLY A 100 8.18 8.67 8.98
C GLY A 100 6.95 8.36 9.85
N LYS A 101 6.12 7.44 9.40
CA LYS A 101 4.99 6.92 10.18
C LYS A 101 5.47 5.87 11.18
N THR A 102 5.02 5.99 12.42
CA THR A 102 5.33 5.02 13.47
C THR A 102 4.14 4.08 13.68
N PHE A 103 4.42 2.80 13.81
CA PHE A 103 3.44 1.77 14.12
C PHE A 103 4.10 0.63 14.91
N THR A 104 3.28 -0.19 15.54
CA THR A 104 3.75 -1.39 16.25
C THR A 104 3.47 -2.62 15.41
N MET A 105 4.48 -3.44 15.15
CA MET A 105 4.30 -4.69 14.38
C MET A 105 3.33 -5.64 15.07
N ARG A 106 2.57 -6.36 14.24
CA ARG A 106 1.54 -7.30 14.67
C ARG A 106 1.57 -8.56 13.80
N HIS A 107 0.85 -9.58 14.26
CA HIS A 107 0.74 -10.86 13.58
C HIS A 107 0.23 -10.74 12.13
N ILE A 108 -0.76 -9.89 11.87
CA ILE A 108 -1.27 -9.61 10.53
C ILE A 108 -0.75 -8.23 10.09
N ALA A 109 0.09 -8.19 9.05
CA ALA A 109 0.58 -6.96 8.44
C ALA A 109 -0.20 -6.65 7.16
N ILE A 110 -0.90 -5.51 7.12
CA ILE A 110 -1.69 -5.05 5.99
C ILE A 110 -0.91 -3.96 5.27
N ILE A 111 -0.31 -4.30 4.14
CA ILE A 111 0.45 -3.36 3.30
C ILE A 111 -0.53 -2.65 2.36
N ASP A 112 -0.51 -1.32 2.34
CA ASP A 112 -1.18 -0.54 1.31
C ASP A 112 -0.14 0.17 0.44
N ALA A 113 -0.07 -0.22 -0.83
CA ALA A 113 0.88 0.29 -1.82
C ALA A 113 0.23 0.37 -3.21
N MET A 114 0.85 1.07 -4.15
CA MET A 114 0.34 1.06 -5.52
C MET A 114 0.52 -0.32 -6.15
N TYR A 115 1.69 -0.94 -5.99
CA TYR A 115 1.98 -2.26 -6.54
C TYR A 115 1.89 -3.35 -5.47
N PRO A 116 1.56 -4.60 -5.86
CA PRO A 116 1.48 -5.70 -4.93
C PRO A 116 2.84 -6.04 -4.33
N TYR A 117 2.86 -6.36 -3.03
CA TYR A 117 4.05 -6.92 -2.40
C TYR A 117 4.29 -8.35 -2.91
N PRO A 118 5.46 -8.65 -3.50
CA PRO A 118 5.67 -9.91 -4.24
C PRO A 118 5.53 -11.19 -3.38
N TRP A 119 5.73 -11.08 -2.08
CA TRP A 119 5.70 -12.22 -1.15
C TRP A 119 4.55 -12.14 -0.14
N ALA A 120 3.44 -11.48 -0.51
CA ALA A 120 2.23 -11.47 0.30
C ALA A 120 1.53 -12.83 0.29
N ASP A 121 0.88 -13.18 1.41
CA ASP A 121 0.06 -14.38 1.55
C ASP A 121 -1.33 -14.19 0.93
N LEU A 122 -1.78 -12.92 0.87
CA LEU A 122 -3.03 -12.51 0.22
C LEU A 122 -2.80 -11.22 -0.56
N ARG A 123 -3.11 -11.22 -1.86
CA ARG A 123 -2.98 -10.07 -2.75
C ARG A 123 -4.35 -9.63 -3.25
N ILE A 124 -4.71 -8.39 -2.94
CA ILE A 124 -6.01 -7.84 -3.28
C ILE A 124 -5.81 -6.56 -4.07
N MET A 125 -6.36 -6.51 -5.28
CA MET A 125 -6.42 -5.32 -6.10
C MET A 125 -7.68 -4.52 -5.77
N ILE A 126 -7.53 -3.23 -5.53
CA ILE A 126 -8.65 -2.29 -5.40
C ILE A 126 -8.76 -1.49 -6.69
N ALA A 127 -9.86 -1.70 -7.43
CA ALA A 127 -10.13 -1.04 -8.70
C ALA A 127 -11.20 0.05 -8.52
N ALA A 128 -11.00 1.21 -9.12
CA ALA A 128 -12.01 2.27 -9.14
C ALA A 128 -11.93 3.07 -10.47
N PRO A 129 -13.07 3.57 -10.98
CA PRO A 129 -13.11 4.38 -12.19
C PRO A 129 -12.22 5.62 -12.12
N GLY A 130 -11.60 6.00 -13.27
CA GLY A 130 -10.65 7.11 -13.34
C GLY A 130 -11.20 8.43 -12.82
N HIS A 131 -12.43 8.80 -13.20
CA HIS A 131 -13.09 10.03 -12.74
C HIS A 131 -13.26 10.09 -11.22
N LEU A 132 -13.63 8.98 -10.58
CA LEU A 132 -13.78 8.91 -9.13
C LEU A 132 -12.42 9.01 -8.43
N ARG A 133 -11.40 8.31 -8.95
CA ARG A 133 -10.04 8.39 -8.42
C ARG A 133 -9.48 9.80 -8.53
N GLN A 134 -9.72 10.46 -9.68
CA GLN A 134 -9.29 11.84 -9.92
C GLN A 134 -9.92 12.80 -8.91
N ALA A 135 -11.23 12.70 -8.68
CA ALA A 135 -11.92 13.53 -7.69
C ALA A 135 -11.35 13.33 -6.27
N ARG A 136 -11.10 12.07 -5.86
CA ARG A 136 -10.52 11.74 -4.55
C ARG A 136 -9.08 12.25 -4.40
N VAL A 137 -8.28 12.13 -5.44
CA VAL A 137 -6.91 12.66 -5.46
C VAL A 137 -6.93 14.19 -5.40
N ALA A 138 -7.80 14.85 -6.15
CA ALA A 138 -7.94 16.30 -6.14
C ALA A 138 -8.31 16.82 -4.74
N ALA A 139 -9.29 16.21 -4.10
CA ALA A 139 -9.70 16.58 -2.74
C ALA A 139 -8.55 16.42 -1.73
N ARG A 140 -7.81 15.30 -1.77
CA ARG A 140 -6.65 15.05 -0.92
C ARG A 140 -5.51 16.04 -1.17
N ASP A 141 -5.18 16.27 -2.42
CA ASP A 141 -4.04 17.10 -2.82
C ASP A 141 -4.30 18.60 -2.56
N THR A 142 -5.58 19.03 -2.58
CA THR A 142 -5.98 20.36 -2.12
C THR A 142 -5.64 20.57 -0.64
N VAL A 143 -5.95 19.58 0.19
CA VAL A 143 -5.60 19.60 1.64
C VAL A 143 -4.08 19.63 1.83
N TRP A 144 -3.31 19.00 0.95
CA TRP A 144 -1.85 18.95 1.03
C TRP A 144 -1.14 20.10 0.31
N GLY A 145 -1.88 21.01 -0.35
CA GLY A 145 -1.32 22.16 -1.07
C GLY A 145 -0.53 21.78 -2.33
N THR A 146 -0.79 20.62 -2.92
CA THR A 146 -0.11 20.14 -4.14
C THR A 146 -0.84 20.58 -5.41
N ARG A 147 -0.11 20.74 -6.53
CA ARG A 147 -0.69 21.07 -7.86
C ARG A 147 -1.36 19.83 -8.46
N VAL A 148 -2.67 19.74 -8.33
CA VAL A 148 -3.51 18.58 -8.64
C VAL A 148 -3.36 18.06 -10.07
N ALA A 149 -3.42 18.94 -11.08
CA ALA A 149 -3.44 18.52 -12.49
C ALA A 149 -2.13 17.82 -12.92
N ARG A 150 -0.98 18.36 -12.54
CA ARG A 150 0.34 17.76 -12.85
C ARG A 150 0.52 16.44 -12.14
N ARG A 151 0.09 16.35 -10.89
CA ARG A 151 0.16 15.13 -10.10
C ARG A 151 -0.72 14.03 -10.68
N TRP A 152 -1.92 14.35 -11.16
CA TRP A 152 -2.80 13.36 -11.77
C TRP A 152 -2.15 12.68 -12.99
N ALA A 153 -1.53 13.44 -13.91
CA ALA A 153 -0.83 12.87 -15.05
C ALA A 153 0.26 11.87 -14.63
N HIS A 154 1.04 12.19 -13.59
CA HIS A 154 2.06 11.30 -13.05
C HIS A 154 1.45 10.02 -12.44
N LEU A 155 0.32 10.14 -11.73
CA LEU A 155 -0.36 8.99 -11.15
C LEU A 155 -0.94 8.06 -12.22
N GLU A 156 -1.38 8.60 -13.37
CA GLU A 156 -1.85 7.78 -14.48
C GLU A 156 -0.70 7.06 -15.21
N LEU A 157 0.48 7.66 -15.32
CA LEU A 157 1.66 6.94 -15.81
C LEU A 157 2.00 5.74 -14.91
N ALA A 158 2.05 5.95 -13.61
CA ALA A 158 2.29 4.86 -12.65
C ALA A 158 1.18 3.79 -12.70
N ARG A 159 -0.08 4.18 -12.94
CA ARG A 159 -1.19 3.24 -13.13
C ARG A 159 -1.02 2.38 -14.38
N ALA A 160 -0.59 2.95 -15.48
CA ALA A 160 -0.38 2.19 -16.72
C ALA A 160 0.62 1.04 -16.53
N HIS A 161 1.64 1.24 -15.70
CA HIS A 161 2.57 0.16 -15.35
C HIS A 161 1.92 -0.91 -14.46
N LEU A 162 1.04 -0.50 -13.51
CA LEU A 162 0.29 -1.45 -12.69
C LEU A 162 -0.60 -2.35 -13.55
N ASP A 163 -1.30 -1.76 -14.54
CA ASP A 163 -2.17 -2.51 -15.46
C ASP A 163 -1.38 -3.52 -16.32
N GLY A 164 -0.09 -3.26 -16.55
CA GLY A 164 0.83 -4.16 -17.27
C GLY A 164 1.41 -5.31 -16.43
N LEU A 165 1.19 -5.32 -15.12
CA LEU A 165 1.65 -6.42 -14.26
C LEU A 165 0.75 -7.64 -14.46
N ASN A 166 1.37 -8.77 -14.80
CA ASN A 166 0.68 -10.07 -14.88
C ASN A 166 0.68 -10.79 -13.50
N ASP A 167 0.53 -10.03 -12.43
CA ASP A 167 0.51 -10.60 -11.09
C ASP A 167 -0.85 -11.23 -10.77
N PRO A 168 -0.89 -12.45 -10.27
CA PRO A 168 -2.14 -13.06 -9.82
C PRO A 168 -2.63 -12.38 -8.55
N TYR A 169 -3.87 -11.93 -8.57
CA TYR A 169 -4.58 -11.43 -7.40
C TYR A 169 -5.53 -12.51 -6.85
N ASP A 170 -5.59 -12.64 -5.54
CA ASP A 170 -6.58 -13.52 -4.88
C ASP A 170 -8.00 -12.93 -5.02
N ALA A 171 -8.11 -11.61 -5.09
CA ALA A 171 -9.36 -10.91 -5.39
C ALA A 171 -9.13 -9.53 -6.02
N VAL A 172 -10.12 -9.08 -6.78
CA VAL A 172 -10.23 -7.69 -7.24
C VAL A 172 -11.51 -7.11 -6.64
N LEU A 173 -11.38 -6.09 -5.81
CA LEU A 173 -12.50 -5.46 -5.12
C LEU A 173 -12.80 -4.08 -5.71
N PRO A 174 -14.06 -3.72 -5.91
CA PRO A 174 -14.43 -2.42 -6.42
C PRO A 174 -14.26 -1.35 -5.33
N GLY A 175 -13.43 -0.35 -5.59
CA GLY A 175 -13.22 0.79 -4.70
C GLY A 175 -14.41 1.78 -4.69
N THR A 176 -15.51 1.42 -5.32
CA THR A 176 -16.81 2.12 -5.32
C THR A 176 -17.77 1.55 -4.28
N ASP A 177 -17.52 0.32 -3.83
CA ASP A 177 -18.39 -0.35 -2.89
C ASP A 177 -18.28 0.24 -1.48
N ASP A 178 -19.24 -0.12 -0.65
CA ASP A 178 -19.19 0.20 0.76
C ASP A 178 -17.92 -0.39 1.40
N LEU A 179 -17.29 0.42 2.22
CA LEU A 179 -16.08 0.04 2.93
C LEU A 179 -16.29 -1.19 3.83
N THR A 180 -17.48 -1.31 4.44
CA THR A 180 -17.86 -2.45 5.27
C THR A 180 -17.90 -3.73 4.43
N HIS A 181 -18.56 -3.70 3.27
CA HIS A 181 -18.64 -4.84 2.37
C HIS A 181 -17.25 -5.32 1.91
N ASN A 182 -16.39 -4.39 1.50
CA ASN A 182 -15.01 -4.73 1.10
C ASN A 182 -14.18 -5.27 2.27
N THR A 183 -14.39 -4.76 3.49
CA THR A 183 -13.72 -5.26 4.69
C THR A 183 -14.13 -6.70 4.99
N GLU A 184 -15.43 -7.00 4.97
CA GLU A 184 -16.00 -8.34 5.17
C GLU A 184 -15.50 -9.32 4.10
N ALA A 185 -15.42 -8.89 2.85
CA ALA A 185 -14.87 -9.73 1.77
C ALA A 185 -13.42 -10.14 2.02
N VAL A 186 -12.57 -9.19 2.50
CA VAL A 186 -11.18 -9.52 2.86
C VAL A 186 -11.11 -10.44 4.08
N VAL A 187 -11.95 -10.22 5.09
CA VAL A 187 -12.02 -11.06 6.29
C VAL A 187 -12.43 -12.49 5.90
N ALA A 188 -13.42 -12.64 5.02
CA ALA A 188 -13.83 -13.95 4.51
C ALA A 188 -12.69 -14.69 3.78
N LEU A 189 -11.88 -13.97 2.98
CA LEU A 189 -10.70 -14.55 2.33
C LEU A 189 -9.63 -14.97 3.34
N LEU A 190 -9.39 -14.18 4.37
CA LEU A 190 -8.45 -14.52 5.45
C LEU A 190 -8.90 -15.76 6.21
N SER A 191 -10.19 -15.84 6.57
CA SER A 191 -10.76 -17.00 7.27
C SER A 191 -10.76 -18.24 6.38
N GLY A 192 -11.10 -18.11 5.09
CA GLY A 192 -11.09 -19.22 4.13
C GLY A 192 -9.69 -19.82 3.90
N LYS A 193 -8.63 -19.02 4.11
CA LYS A 193 -7.24 -19.49 4.06
C LYS A 193 -6.70 -19.95 5.44
N GLY A 194 -7.50 -19.88 6.50
CA GLY A 194 -7.08 -20.22 7.86
C GLY A 194 -6.14 -19.21 8.52
N TYR A 195 -6.10 -17.98 8.00
CA TYR A 195 -5.28 -16.90 8.54
C TYR A 195 -5.97 -16.10 9.65
N TRP A 196 -7.29 -16.25 9.76
CA TRP A 196 -8.13 -15.59 10.75
C TRP A 196 -9.31 -16.47 11.15
N SER A 197 -9.69 -16.47 12.43
CA SER A 197 -10.81 -17.25 13.00
C SER A 197 -11.68 -16.37 13.91
#